data_656d62a955c8e857eeaa369866c51070
#
_entry.id   656d62a955c8e857eeaa369866c51070
#
_cell.length_a   1.000
_cell.length_b   1.000
_cell.length_c   1.000
_cell.angle_alpha   90.00
_cell.angle_beta   90.00
_cell.angle_gamma   90.00
#
_symmetry.space_group_name_H-M   'P 1'
#
loop_
_entity.id
_entity.type
_entity.pdbx_description
1 polymer ?
#
loop_
_entity_poly.entity_id
_entity_poly.type
_entity_poly.pdbx_seq_one_letter_code
_entity_poly.pdbx_strand_id
1 'polypeptide(L)'
;VAASSGRNFFVKCIVAVAFSSVILILYIAFRFKRISGWSSGICAVIALIHDVIVTYGFFVIIGFQINSNFIAVVLTILGCSINNTIVVYDRIRENKKLMPVADIHDLVNISTTQSMSRSFRTTITTIATMIIISVVAYIYGVTSILSFSVPIIIGMTIGTYSSLCLAPCLWISLQAKNKKAQKA
;
A
#
# COMPACT_ATOMS: atom_id res chain seq x y z
N VAL A 1 3.57 15.83 -28.35
CA VAL A 1 4.21 16.10 -27.04
C VAL A 1 5.66 15.65 -27.14
N ALA A 2 6.62 16.58 -27.02
CA ALA A 2 8.05 16.30 -27.23
C ALA A 2 8.54 15.21 -26.26
N ALA A 3 9.38 14.28 -26.74
CA ALA A 3 9.96 13.19 -25.95
C ALA A 3 10.70 13.67 -24.68
N SER A 4 11.23 14.88 -24.69
CA SER A 4 11.84 15.56 -23.54
C SER A 4 10.85 15.86 -22.40
N SER A 5 9.59 16.18 -22.74
CA SER A 5 8.53 16.45 -21.75
C SER A 5 8.13 15.18 -20.99
N GLY A 6 8.03 14.04 -21.68
CA GLY A 6 7.72 12.75 -21.08
C GLY A 6 8.81 12.26 -20.13
N ARG A 7 10.08 12.40 -20.52
CA ARG A 7 11.21 12.02 -19.65
C ARG A 7 11.27 12.86 -18.39
N ASN A 8 11.14 14.18 -18.49
CA ASN A 8 11.15 15.08 -17.35
C ASN A 8 9.97 14.80 -16.39
N PHE A 9 8.81 14.46 -16.94
CA PHE A 9 7.65 14.04 -16.16
C PHE A 9 7.92 12.73 -15.40
N PHE A 10 8.45 11.72 -16.08
CA PHE A 10 8.77 10.42 -15.47
C PHE A 10 9.80 10.53 -14.35
N VAL A 11 10.84 11.34 -14.53
CA VAL A 11 11.85 11.63 -13.50
C VAL A 11 11.20 12.30 -12.27
N LYS A 12 10.31 13.27 -12.47
CA LYS A 12 9.57 13.90 -11.36
C LYS A 12 8.70 12.92 -10.60
N CYS A 13 8.05 11.97 -11.30
CA CYS A 13 7.27 10.90 -10.68
C CYS A 13 8.14 10.00 -9.79
N ILE A 14 9.29 9.53 -10.33
CA ILE A 14 10.21 8.68 -9.57
C ILE A 14 10.72 9.42 -8.34
N VAL A 15 11.11 10.69 -8.47
CA VAL A 15 11.57 11.51 -7.33
C VAL A 15 10.46 11.66 -6.28
N ALA A 16 9.23 11.93 -6.68
CA ALA A 16 8.10 12.06 -5.76
C ALA A 16 7.81 10.75 -5.01
N VAL A 17 7.80 9.62 -5.73
CA VAL A 17 7.60 8.30 -5.10
C VAL A 17 8.75 7.93 -4.18
N ALA A 18 10.00 8.17 -4.59
CA ALA A 18 11.17 7.92 -3.76
C ALA A 18 11.15 8.77 -2.47
N PHE A 19 10.88 10.06 -2.60
CA PHE A 19 10.77 10.98 -1.46
C PHE A 19 9.66 10.58 -0.50
N SER A 20 8.46 10.26 -1.02
CA SER A 20 7.35 9.77 -0.23
C SER A 20 7.69 8.46 0.49
N SER A 21 8.37 7.54 -0.19
CA SER A 21 8.80 6.26 0.40
C SER A 21 9.79 6.47 1.55
N VAL A 22 10.75 7.39 1.41
CA VAL A 22 11.71 7.71 2.49
C VAL A 22 10.98 8.27 3.71
N ILE A 23 10.07 9.23 3.52
CA ILE A 23 9.26 9.79 4.61
C ILE A 23 8.43 8.70 5.29
N LEU A 24 7.81 7.81 4.52
CA LEU A 24 7.01 6.71 5.05
C LEU A 24 7.86 5.72 5.85
N ILE A 25 9.05 5.35 5.38
CA ILE A 25 9.99 4.50 6.13
C ILE A 25 10.33 5.16 7.47
N LEU A 26 10.71 6.42 7.46
CA LEU A 26 11.06 7.18 8.66
C LEU A 26 9.87 7.23 9.63
N TYR A 27 8.67 7.54 9.14
CA TYR A 27 7.45 7.57 9.94
C TYR A 27 7.17 6.21 10.59
N ILE A 28 7.19 5.12 9.83
CA ILE A 28 6.93 3.77 10.32
C ILE A 28 8.04 3.33 11.29
N ALA A 29 9.30 3.59 10.97
CA ALA A 29 10.42 3.27 11.83
C ALA A 29 10.31 3.97 13.20
N PHE A 30 9.91 5.25 13.19
CA PHE A 30 9.71 6.03 14.42
C PHE A 30 8.47 5.56 15.20
N ARG A 31 7.37 5.33 14.50
CA ARG A 31 6.07 4.93 15.08
C ARG A 31 6.10 3.54 15.68
N PHE A 32 6.87 2.62 15.10
CA PHE A 32 6.88 1.19 15.46
C PHE A 32 8.22 0.71 16.06
N LYS A 33 9.00 1.59 16.70
CA LYS A 33 10.28 1.25 17.36
C LYS A 33 10.21 0.01 18.25
N ARG A 34 9.07 -0.22 18.92
CA ARG A 34 8.85 -1.35 19.86
C ARG A 34 8.64 -2.71 19.17
N ILE A 35 8.40 -2.76 17.85
CA ILE A 35 8.15 -4.00 17.10
C ILE A 35 9.23 -4.24 16.02
N SER A 36 10.45 -3.73 16.19
CA SER A 36 11.47 -3.70 15.14
C SER A 36 11.08 -2.77 13.98
N GLY A 37 10.92 -1.49 14.26
CA GLY A 37 10.39 -0.47 13.35
C GLY A 37 11.06 -0.41 11.98
N TRP A 38 12.37 -0.66 11.87
CA TRP A 38 13.08 -0.71 10.59
C TRP A 38 12.63 -1.87 9.71
N SER A 39 12.49 -3.07 10.28
CA SER A 39 12.03 -4.25 9.52
C SER A 39 10.59 -4.08 9.04
N SER A 40 9.70 -3.53 9.86
CA SER A 40 8.31 -3.27 9.46
C SER A 40 8.21 -2.17 8.40
N GLY A 41 9.06 -1.12 8.49
CA GLY A 41 9.15 -0.08 7.47
C GLY A 41 9.58 -0.62 6.11
N ILE A 42 10.62 -1.44 6.07
CA ILE A 42 11.10 -2.06 4.82
C ILE A 42 10.02 -2.96 4.21
N CYS A 43 9.35 -3.82 5.01
CA CYS A 43 8.27 -4.67 4.51
C CYS A 43 7.10 -3.86 3.94
N ALA A 44 6.72 -2.77 4.61
CA ALA A 44 5.68 -1.87 4.12
C ALA A 44 6.06 -1.25 2.77
N VAL A 45 7.30 -0.80 2.59
CA VAL A 45 7.75 -0.22 1.32
C VAL A 45 7.81 -1.27 0.20
N ILE A 46 8.23 -2.50 0.50
CA ILE A 46 8.20 -3.59 -0.50
C ILE A 46 6.75 -3.83 -0.97
N ALA A 47 5.79 -3.87 -0.04
CA ALA A 47 4.38 -4.00 -0.39
C ALA A 47 3.87 -2.81 -1.23
N LEU A 48 4.29 -1.58 -0.91
CA LEU A 48 3.94 -0.39 -1.69
C LEU A 48 4.53 -0.42 -3.11
N ILE A 49 5.78 -0.86 -3.27
CA ILE A 49 6.41 -1.04 -4.59
C ILE A 49 5.64 -2.07 -5.41
N HIS A 50 5.26 -3.18 -4.80
CA HIS A 50 4.39 -4.17 -5.44
C HIS A 50 3.09 -3.55 -5.94
N ASP A 51 2.39 -2.76 -5.11
CA ASP A 51 1.13 -2.11 -5.47
C ASP A 51 1.30 -1.13 -6.65
N VAL A 52 2.39 -0.38 -6.69
CA VAL A 52 2.72 0.53 -7.80
C VAL A 52 2.98 -0.25 -9.09
N ILE A 53 3.76 -1.33 -9.03
CA ILE A 53 4.08 -2.16 -10.21
C ILE A 53 2.80 -2.76 -10.80
N VAL A 54 1.94 -3.31 -9.96
CA VAL A 54 0.68 -3.91 -10.41
C VAL A 54 -0.26 -2.85 -10.98
N THR A 55 -0.38 -1.70 -10.35
CA THR A 55 -1.18 -0.58 -10.85
C THR A 55 -0.66 -0.09 -12.21
N TYR A 56 0.65 0.05 -12.35
CA TYR A 56 1.27 0.40 -13.63
C TYR A 56 0.95 -0.63 -14.72
N GLY A 57 1.07 -1.92 -14.41
CA GLY A 57 0.72 -3.00 -15.31
C GLY A 57 -0.72 -2.91 -15.81
N PHE A 58 -1.68 -2.63 -14.93
CA PHE A 58 -3.08 -2.40 -15.30
C PHE A 58 -3.27 -1.17 -16.18
N PHE A 59 -2.55 -0.07 -15.91
CA PHE A 59 -2.60 1.11 -16.77
C PHE A 59 -2.19 0.78 -18.21
N VAL A 60 -1.12 -0.01 -18.37
CA VAL A 60 -0.60 -0.43 -19.67
C VAL A 60 -1.58 -1.38 -20.37
N ILE A 61 -2.13 -2.36 -19.65
CA ILE A 61 -3.07 -3.35 -20.23
C ILE A 61 -4.37 -2.69 -20.71
N ILE A 62 -4.91 -1.73 -19.96
CA ILE A 62 -6.15 -1.01 -20.33
C ILE A 62 -5.88 0.04 -21.42
N GLY A 63 -4.61 0.41 -21.67
CA GLY A 63 -4.23 1.40 -22.67
C GLY A 63 -4.45 2.85 -22.24
N PHE A 64 -4.51 3.11 -20.92
CA PHE A 64 -4.60 4.47 -20.41
C PHE A 64 -3.28 5.23 -20.60
N GLN A 65 -3.39 6.51 -20.95
CA GLN A 65 -2.21 7.36 -21.11
C GLN A 65 -1.56 7.67 -19.75
N ILE A 66 -0.23 7.52 -19.67
CA ILE A 66 0.56 7.90 -18.51
C ILE A 66 0.71 9.42 -18.50
N ASN A 67 -0.11 10.08 -17.71
CA ASN A 67 -0.18 11.54 -17.57
C ASN A 67 -0.27 11.93 -16.07
N SER A 68 -0.63 13.18 -15.79
CA SER A 68 -0.81 13.65 -14.41
C SER A 68 -1.81 12.82 -13.59
N ASN A 69 -2.84 12.24 -14.23
CA ASN A 69 -3.80 11.37 -13.55
C ASN A 69 -3.13 10.09 -13.03
N PHE A 70 -2.18 9.53 -13.76
CA PHE A 70 -1.42 8.37 -13.29
C PHE A 70 -0.69 8.65 -11.96
N ILE A 71 -0.03 9.82 -11.85
CA ILE A 71 0.65 10.19 -10.59
C ILE A 71 -0.36 10.32 -9.45
N ALA A 72 -1.48 10.99 -9.70
CA ALA A 72 -2.53 11.17 -8.70
C ALA A 72 -3.11 9.82 -8.24
N VAL A 73 -3.31 8.87 -9.16
CA VAL A 73 -3.73 7.49 -8.86
C VAL A 73 -2.70 6.78 -7.98
N VAL A 74 -1.42 6.80 -8.38
CA VAL A 74 -0.34 6.14 -7.61
C VAL A 74 -0.25 6.72 -6.21
N LEU A 75 -0.24 8.04 -6.04
CA LEU A 75 -0.19 8.69 -4.72
C LEU A 75 -1.40 8.34 -3.87
N THR A 76 -2.59 8.27 -4.46
CA THR A 76 -3.82 7.87 -3.75
C THR A 76 -3.74 6.43 -3.27
N ILE A 77 -3.31 5.50 -4.12
CA ILE A 77 -3.15 4.09 -3.77
C ILE A 77 -2.09 3.92 -2.68
N LEU A 78 -0.94 4.60 -2.79
CA LEU A 78 0.10 4.59 -1.76
C LEU A 78 -0.44 5.08 -0.42
N GLY A 79 -1.21 6.17 -0.40
CA GLY A 79 -1.82 6.71 0.81
C GLY A 79 -2.81 5.74 1.46
N CYS A 80 -3.65 5.09 0.68
CA CYS A 80 -4.62 4.10 1.18
C CYS A 80 -3.93 2.81 1.66
N SER A 81 -2.97 2.30 0.90
CA SER A 81 -2.24 1.08 1.23
C SER A 81 -1.42 1.24 2.51
N ILE A 82 -0.71 2.37 2.66
CA ILE A 82 0.05 2.64 3.90
C ILE A 82 -0.86 2.77 5.12
N ASN A 83 -2.02 3.40 4.97
CA ASN A 83 -3.00 3.52 6.06
C ASN A 83 -3.47 2.14 6.54
N ASN A 84 -3.79 1.22 5.63
CA ASN A 84 -4.14 -0.16 5.96
C ASN A 84 -2.99 -0.89 6.65
N THR A 85 -1.77 -0.75 6.15
CA THR A 85 -0.57 -1.36 6.73
C THR A 85 -0.29 -0.86 8.15
N ILE A 86 -0.45 0.45 8.39
CA ILE A 86 -0.30 1.05 9.73
C ILE A 86 -1.32 0.47 10.72
N VAL A 87 -2.57 0.29 10.29
CA VAL A 87 -3.62 -0.30 11.16
C VAL A 87 -3.25 -1.72 11.58
N VAL A 88 -2.72 -2.54 10.66
CA VAL A 88 -2.27 -3.90 10.98
C VAL A 88 -1.09 -3.89 11.97
N TYR A 89 -0.07 -3.07 11.70
CA TYR A 89 1.10 -2.99 12.58
C TYR A 89 0.78 -2.38 13.95
N ASP A 90 -0.14 -1.43 14.04
CA ASP A 90 -0.61 -0.91 15.32
C ASP A 90 -1.29 -2.02 16.14
N ARG A 91 -2.09 -2.87 15.49
CA ARG A 91 -2.74 -4.00 16.16
C ARG A 91 -1.73 -5.07 16.60
N ILE A 92 -0.73 -5.37 15.78
CA ILE A 92 0.38 -6.27 16.16
C ILE A 92 1.10 -5.70 17.39
N ARG A 93 1.35 -4.40 17.43
CA ARG A 93 2.01 -3.73 18.55
C ARG A 93 1.18 -3.81 19.85
N GLU A 94 -0.13 -3.64 19.73
CA GLU A 94 -1.06 -3.74 20.86
C GLU A 94 -1.10 -5.17 21.40
N ASN A 95 -1.33 -6.15 20.52
CA ASN A 95 -1.39 -7.56 20.90
C ASN A 95 -0.06 -8.08 21.46
N LYS A 96 1.09 -7.58 20.99
CA LYS A 96 2.39 -7.93 21.56
C LYS A 96 2.55 -7.50 23.03
N LYS A 97 1.84 -6.44 23.45
CA LYS A 97 1.83 -6.05 24.88
C LYS A 97 0.89 -6.92 25.70
N LEU A 98 -0.23 -7.34 25.11
CA LEU A 98 -1.23 -8.17 25.78
C LEU A 98 -0.81 -9.64 25.86
N MET A 99 -0.05 -10.12 24.87
CA MET A 99 0.40 -11.50 24.74
C MET A 99 1.92 -11.58 24.54
N PRO A 100 2.74 -11.26 25.54
CA PRO A 100 4.20 -11.15 25.38
C PRO A 100 4.88 -12.49 25.11
N VAL A 101 4.26 -13.61 25.46
CA VAL A 101 4.80 -14.99 25.32
C VAL A 101 4.29 -15.67 24.04
N ALA A 102 3.31 -15.09 23.33
CA ALA A 102 2.75 -15.68 22.11
C ALA A 102 3.81 -15.81 21.01
N ASP A 103 3.71 -16.89 20.22
CA ASP A 103 4.54 -17.03 19.02
C ASP A 103 4.24 -15.91 18.01
N ILE A 104 5.26 -15.52 17.25
CA ILE A 104 5.16 -14.41 16.32
C ILE A 104 4.14 -14.68 15.21
N HIS A 105 4.01 -15.94 14.79
CA HIS A 105 3.02 -16.35 13.78
C HIS A 105 1.59 -16.18 14.29
N ASP A 106 1.31 -16.65 15.49
CA ASP A 106 -0.02 -16.52 16.12
C ASP A 106 -0.36 -15.07 16.40
N LEU A 107 0.60 -14.31 16.91
CA LEU A 107 0.46 -12.88 17.16
C LEU A 107 0.04 -12.11 15.91
N VAL A 108 0.72 -12.36 14.78
CA VAL A 108 0.42 -11.67 13.52
C VAL A 108 -0.90 -12.14 12.95
N ASN A 109 -1.21 -13.43 12.98
CA ASN A 109 -2.45 -13.99 12.48
C ASN A 109 -3.68 -13.40 13.21
N ILE A 110 -3.64 -13.39 14.55
CA ILE A 110 -4.70 -12.80 15.38
C ILE A 110 -4.83 -11.30 15.06
N SER A 111 -3.72 -10.57 14.99
CA SER A 111 -3.73 -9.13 14.76
C SER A 111 -4.27 -8.75 13.38
N THR A 112 -3.88 -9.51 12.35
CA THR A 112 -4.38 -9.31 10.98
C THR A 112 -5.87 -9.59 10.91
N THR A 113 -6.35 -10.70 11.49
CA THR A 113 -7.77 -11.05 11.54
C THR A 113 -8.60 -9.97 12.23
N GLN A 114 -8.11 -9.43 13.35
CA GLN A 114 -8.79 -8.34 14.08
C GLN A 114 -8.83 -7.03 13.28
N SER A 115 -7.81 -6.74 12.47
CA SER A 115 -7.74 -5.54 11.64
C SER A 115 -8.54 -5.64 10.34
N MET A 116 -8.78 -6.87 9.88
CA MET A 116 -9.38 -7.19 8.59
C MET A 116 -10.75 -6.53 8.38
N SER A 117 -11.64 -6.64 9.37
CA SER A 117 -12.99 -6.07 9.29
C SER A 117 -12.97 -4.55 9.05
N ARG A 118 -12.07 -3.83 9.70
CA ARG A 118 -11.91 -2.39 9.53
C ARG A 118 -11.38 -2.05 8.14
N SER A 119 -10.32 -2.72 7.70
CA SER A 119 -9.70 -2.49 6.39
C SER A 119 -10.67 -2.80 5.26
N PHE A 120 -11.41 -3.90 5.33
CA PHE A 120 -12.43 -4.23 4.33
C PHE A 120 -13.56 -3.21 4.28
N ARG A 121 -14.12 -2.79 5.41
CA ARG A 121 -15.18 -1.78 5.44
C ARG A 121 -14.73 -0.47 4.78
N THR A 122 -13.53 0.01 5.10
CA THR A 122 -12.98 1.22 4.52
C THR A 122 -12.75 1.07 3.01
N THR A 123 -12.18 -0.05 2.58
CA THR A 123 -11.93 -0.31 1.16
C THR A 123 -13.22 -0.44 0.37
N ILE A 124 -14.22 -1.19 0.87
CA ILE A 124 -15.51 -1.36 0.20
C ILE A 124 -16.23 -0.02 0.04
N THR A 125 -16.26 0.83 1.07
CA THR A 125 -16.91 2.14 0.97
C THR A 125 -16.23 3.04 -0.06
N THR A 126 -14.89 3.04 -0.12
CA THR A 126 -14.15 3.83 -1.10
C THR A 126 -14.34 3.27 -2.51
N ILE A 127 -14.29 1.96 -2.69
CA ILE A 127 -14.56 1.32 -3.99
C ILE A 127 -15.98 1.63 -4.47
N ALA A 128 -16.98 1.54 -3.59
CA ALA A 128 -18.37 1.88 -3.95
C ALA A 128 -18.48 3.34 -4.42
N THR A 129 -17.83 4.27 -3.74
CA THR A 129 -17.79 5.67 -4.16
C THR A 129 -17.12 5.83 -5.52
N MET A 130 -15.99 5.16 -5.77
CA MET A 130 -15.29 5.21 -7.05
C MET A 130 -16.09 4.56 -8.19
N ILE A 131 -16.85 3.51 -7.92
CA ILE A 131 -17.78 2.91 -8.90
C ILE A 131 -18.86 3.91 -9.30
N ILE A 132 -19.49 4.57 -8.33
CA ILE A 132 -20.51 5.59 -8.62
C ILE A 132 -19.93 6.72 -9.47
N ILE A 133 -18.76 7.23 -9.12
CA ILE A 133 -18.04 8.25 -9.89
C ILE A 133 -17.75 7.76 -11.31
N SER A 134 -17.29 6.52 -11.47
CA SER A 134 -17.00 5.91 -12.78
C SER A 134 -18.24 5.79 -13.64
N VAL A 135 -19.38 5.36 -13.08
CA VAL A 135 -20.64 5.24 -13.81
C VAL A 135 -21.14 6.60 -14.28
N VAL A 136 -21.12 7.60 -13.40
CA VAL A 136 -21.51 8.96 -13.76
C VAL A 136 -20.59 9.53 -14.84
N ALA A 137 -19.28 9.36 -14.70
CA ALA A 137 -18.29 9.81 -15.67
C ALA A 137 -18.47 9.14 -17.06
N TYR A 138 -18.84 7.88 -17.06
CA TYR A 138 -19.15 7.13 -18.30
C TYR A 138 -20.39 7.68 -19.00
N ILE A 139 -21.48 7.95 -18.25
CA ILE A 139 -22.73 8.48 -18.80
C ILE A 139 -22.51 9.87 -19.41
N TYR A 140 -21.71 10.72 -18.76
CA TYR A 140 -21.43 12.08 -19.23
C TYR A 140 -20.23 12.16 -20.19
N GLY A 141 -19.59 11.05 -20.56
CA GLY A 141 -18.47 11.02 -21.50
C GLY A 141 -17.17 11.66 -21.00
N VAL A 142 -16.99 11.79 -19.66
CA VAL A 142 -15.80 12.44 -19.06
C VAL A 142 -14.68 11.44 -18.89
N THR A 143 -13.91 11.21 -19.95
CA THR A 143 -12.83 10.20 -20.00
C THR A 143 -11.70 10.46 -19.00
N SER A 144 -11.42 11.73 -18.66
CA SER A 144 -10.39 12.09 -17.66
C SER A 144 -10.71 11.54 -16.27
N ILE A 145 -11.98 11.52 -15.88
CA ILE A 145 -12.41 10.96 -14.58
C ILE A 145 -12.34 9.44 -14.63
N LEU A 146 -12.69 8.81 -15.74
CA LEU A 146 -12.57 7.35 -15.90
C LEU A 146 -11.12 6.88 -15.79
N SER A 147 -10.19 7.58 -16.44
CA SER A 147 -8.75 7.25 -16.34
C SER A 147 -8.15 7.44 -14.95
N PHE A 148 -8.86 8.10 -14.05
CA PHE A 148 -8.50 8.24 -12.65
C PHE A 148 -9.20 7.20 -11.77
N SER A 149 -10.54 7.07 -11.88
CA SER A 149 -11.34 6.27 -10.95
C SER A 149 -11.18 4.76 -11.14
N VAL A 150 -11.13 4.27 -12.38
CA VAL A 150 -11.01 2.83 -12.67
C VAL A 150 -9.71 2.22 -12.11
N PRO A 151 -8.52 2.81 -12.35
CA PRO A 151 -7.29 2.27 -11.78
C PRO A 151 -7.24 2.36 -10.24
N ILE A 152 -7.90 3.34 -9.61
CA ILE A 152 -8.01 3.40 -8.16
C ILE A 152 -8.78 2.21 -7.61
N ILE A 153 -9.90 1.81 -8.23
CA ILE A 153 -10.67 0.63 -7.80
C ILE A 153 -9.76 -0.60 -7.78
N ILE A 154 -9.02 -0.82 -8.85
CA ILE A 154 -8.10 -1.96 -8.99
C ILE A 154 -6.97 -1.86 -7.98
N GLY A 155 -6.29 -0.72 -7.92
CA GLY A 155 -5.16 -0.51 -7.02
C GLY A 155 -5.52 -0.60 -5.55
N MET A 156 -6.71 -0.14 -5.14
CA MET A 156 -7.18 -0.29 -3.76
C MET A 156 -7.50 -1.73 -3.40
N THR A 157 -8.06 -2.50 -4.33
CA THR A 157 -8.33 -3.93 -4.11
C THR A 157 -7.01 -4.68 -3.86
N ILE A 158 -6.01 -4.43 -4.71
CA ILE A 158 -4.68 -5.04 -4.61
C ILE A 158 -3.95 -4.53 -3.36
N GLY A 159 -3.99 -3.23 -3.09
CA GLY A 159 -3.36 -2.62 -1.93
C GLY A 159 -3.93 -3.10 -0.60
N THR A 160 -5.21 -3.46 -0.55
CA THR A 160 -5.81 -4.08 0.63
C THR A 160 -5.25 -5.50 0.84
N TYR A 161 -5.15 -6.29 -0.23
CA TYR A 161 -4.53 -7.60 -0.16
C TYR A 161 -3.05 -7.53 0.26
N SER A 162 -2.27 -6.66 -0.35
CA SER A 162 -0.83 -6.53 -0.04
C SER A 162 -0.60 -6.06 1.40
N SER A 163 -1.42 -5.14 1.90
CA SER A 163 -1.32 -4.62 3.28
C SER A 163 -1.73 -5.64 4.34
N LEU A 164 -2.73 -6.49 4.06
CA LEU A 164 -3.22 -7.49 5.01
C LEU A 164 -2.44 -8.81 4.97
N CYS A 165 -1.93 -9.20 3.80
CA CYS A 165 -1.26 -10.49 3.62
C CYS A 165 0.24 -10.32 3.38
N LEU A 166 0.64 -9.55 2.35
CA LEU A 166 2.03 -9.49 1.92
C LEU A 166 2.93 -8.83 2.97
N ALA A 167 2.56 -7.66 3.47
CA ALA A 167 3.38 -6.90 4.42
C ALA A 167 3.60 -7.65 5.76
N PRO A 168 2.58 -8.25 6.41
CA PRO A 168 2.76 -9.04 7.62
C PRO A 168 3.57 -10.33 7.40
N CYS A 169 3.34 -11.04 6.29
CA CYS A 169 4.09 -12.27 5.96
C CYS A 169 5.58 -11.98 5.72
N LEU A 170 5.90 -10.91 5.00
CA LEU A 170 7.28 -10.48 4.81
C LEU A 170 7.95 -10.13 6.15
N TRP A 171 7.21 -9.44 7.02
CA TRP A 171 7.72 -9.07 8.33
C TRP A 171 8.03 -10.30 9.20
N ILE A 172 7.15 -11.31 9.23
CA ILE A 172 7.39 -12.59 9.94
C ILE A 172 8.68 -13.23 9.41
N SER A 173 8.83 -13.33 8.08
CA SER A 173 9.99 -13.95 7.45
C SER A 173 11.30 -13.26 7.82
N LEU A 174 11.32 -11.92 7.86
CA LEU A 174 12.48 -11.15 8.30
C LEU A 174 12.80 -11.35 9.78
N GLN A 175 11.77 -11.39 10.64
CA GLN A 175 11.95 -11.63 12.08
C GLN A 175 12.49 -13.04 12.37
N ALA A 176 12.00 -14.05 11.67
CA ALA A 176 12.48 -15.41 11.80
C ALA A 176 13.96 -15.53 11.39
N LYS A 177 14.38 -14.84 10.31
CA LYS A 177 15.77 -14.81 9.86
C LYS A 177 16.68 -14.10 10.87
N ASN A 178 16.24 -12.99 11.45
CA ASN A 178 17.02 -12.25 12.46
C ASN A 178 17.20 -13.06 13.76
N LYS A 179 16.17 -13.80 14.21
CA LYS A 179 16.30 -14.71 15.37
C LYS A 179 17.29 -15.85 15.13
N LYS A 180 17.36 -16.38 13.90
CA LYS A 180 18.37 -17.42 13.56
C LYS A 180 19.79 -16.84 13.54
N ALA A 181 19.97 -15.63 13.03
CA ALA A 181 21.27 -14.96 12.99
C ALA A 181 21.80 -14.55 14.37
N GLN A 182 20.94 -14.34 15.37
CA GLN A 182 21.34 -14.07 16.75
C GLN A 182 21.67 -15.32 17.56
N LYS A 183 21.31 -16.51 17.08
CA LYS A 183 21.58 -17.78 17.74
C LYS A 183 22.80 -18.53 17.17
N ALA A 184 23.31 -18.06 16.04
CA ALA A 184 24.55 -18.56 15.41
C ALA A 184 25.74 -17.67 15.75
#